data_b9b9213e47dd0f97ac7fbea0d6dad510
#
_entry.id   b9b9213e47dd0f97ac7fbea0d6dad510
#
_cell.length_a   1.000
_cell.length_b   1.000
_cell.length_c   1.000
_cell.angle_alpha   90.00
_cell.angle_beta   90.00
_cell.angle_gamma   90.00
#
_symmetry.space_group_name_H-M   'P 1'
#
loop_
_entity.id
_entity.type
_entity.pdbx_description
1 polymer ?
#
loop_
_entity_poly.entity_id
_entity_poly.type
_entity_poly.pdbx_seq_one_letter_code
_entity_poly.pdbx_strand_id
1 'polypeptide(L)'
;MSRNDLILKIENLQKLFPAERRVFGKVRLFVHAVDGVSYEIEKGESLALVGESGCGKTTTGKILVGLYEPTSGRVIIEGEDVTPYLFQHKSRAGQYLKEMYIDRFNAPDFDPSSLETEMDRKMYELYQSLGKNSSSFVDHLLRDRSKKMIELRRRVQMIFQDPYESLNPRMTIYDIVAEPLNIHNIGSIKEREERVAQILADVGLTPPDTFMFRFPHELSGGQRQRVAIARALILNPTFVVADEPTSMLDVSIRTGIMKLMMKLADEYDMSYLYITHDLAVARYMANKIAVMYLGKIIEMGDIEEVLHNPLHPYTKALLAAVPVPDPEYRRGEPDIKGSVAKPINPPPRCRFYDRCPLATEECAKIPHPQLKEVSSDHFVACHVVAGDAKPK
;
A
#
# COMPACT_ATOMS: atom_id res chain seq x y z
N MET A 1 19.35 2.26 -15.13
CA MET A 1 18.72 1.14 -14.43
C MET A 1 17.57 0.63 -15.29
N SER A 2 17.49 -0.66 -15.54
CA SER A 2 16.46 -1.21 -16.42
C SER A 2 15.11 -1.16 -15.70
N ARG A 3 14.05 -0.68 -16.37
CA ARG A 3 12.66 -0.65 -15.86
C ARG A 3 12.08 -2.03 -15.47
N ASN A 4 12.90 -3.09 -15.49
CA ASN A 4 12.51 -4.47 -15.20
C ASN A 4 12.61 -4.88 -13.72
N ASP A 5 13.05 -3.97 -12.82
CA ASP A 5 13.29 -4.31 -11.42
C ASP A 5 12.18 -3.83 -10.47
N LEU A 6 11.06 -3.27 -11.00
CA LEU A 6 9.95 -2.85 -10.16
C LEU A 6 9.06 -4.03 -9.75
N ILE A 7 8.81 -4.15 -8.44
CA ILE A 7 7.81 -5.09 -7.90
C ILE A 7 6.41 -4.48 -7.92
N LEU A 8 6.32 -3.18 -7.62
CA LEU A 8 5.06 -2.43 -7.55
C LEU A 8 5.21 -1.06 -8.20
N LYS A 9 4.23 -0.69 -9.03
CA LYS A 9 4.03 0.69 -9.48
C LYS A 9 2.56 1.07 -9.34
N ILE A 10 2.31 2.19 -8.71
CA ILE A 10 0.97 2.79 -8.56
C ILE A 10 0.95 4.11 -9.32
N GLU A 11 -0.09 4.31 -10.13
CA GLU A 11 -0.29 5.53 -10.92
C GLU A 11 -1.66 6.12 -10.63
N ASN A 12 -1.69 7.34 -10.07
CA ASN A 12 -2.91 8.13 -9.78
C ASN A 12 -4.03 7.34 -9.08
N LEU A 13 -3.67 6.46 -8.16
CA LEU A 13 -4.63 5.59 -7.47
C LEU A 13 -5.62 6.42 -6.66
N GLN A 14 -6.92 6.14 -6.86
CA GLN A 14 -7.99 6.78 -6.10
C GLN A 14 -8.91 5.74 -5.47
N LYS A 15 -9.38 6.06 -4.26
CA LYS A 15 -10.47 5.37 -3.58
C LYS A 15 -11.38 6.35 -2.89
N LEU A 16 -12.60 6.42 -3.39
CA LEU A 16 -13.67 7.23 -2.85
C LEU A 16 -14.70 6.33 -2.16
N PHE A 17 -15.08 6.67 -0.94
CA PHE A 17 -16.17 6.03 -0.24
C PHE A 17 -17.36 6.97 -0.11
N PRO A 18 -18.63 6.51 -0.27
CA PRO A 18 -19.78 7.32 0.02
C PRO A 18 -19.76 7.77 1.49
N ALA A 19 -19.84 9.07 1.74
CA ALA A 19 -19.89 9.61 3.11
C ALA A 19 -21.25 9.40 3.78
N GLU A 20 -22.34 9.34 2.97
CA GLU A 20 -23.70 9.10 3.41
C GLU A 20 -24.32 7.94 2.61
N ARG A 21 -24.88 6.95 3.26
CA ARG A 21 -25.73 5.93 2.62
C ARG A 21 -27.14 6.49 2.49
N ARG A 22 -27.53 6.94 1.30
CA ARG A 22 -28.92 7.32 1.01
C ARG A 22 -29.65 6.13 0.41
N VAL A 23 -30.84 5.85 0.91
CA VAL A 23 -31.71 4.78 0.38
C VAL A 23 -32.25 5.20 -1.01
N PHE A 24 -32.46 6.52 -1.21
CA PHE A 24 -32.91 7.09 -2.49
C PHE A 24 -32.06 8.31 -2.89
N GLY A 25 -31.70 8.42 -4.16
CA GLY A 25 -30.99 9.56 -4.74
C GLY A 25 -29.50 9.33 -4.98
N LYS A 26 -28.85 10.25 -5.71
CA LYS A 26 -27.41 10.20 -6.00
C LYS A 26 -26.61 10.59 -4.76
N VAL A 27 -25.55 9.81 -4.44
CA VAL A 27 -24.56 10.18 -3.43
C VAL A 27 -23.84 11.45 -3.90
N ARG A 28 -23.81 12.48 -3.05
CA ARG A 28 -23.16 13.77 -3.36
C ARG A 28 -21.87 14.00 -2.56
N LEU A 29 -21.71 13.28 -1.45
CA LEU A 29 -20.58 13.43 -0.55
C LEU A 29 -19.74 12.17 -0.54
N PHE A 30 -18.44 12.33 -0.81
CA PHE A 30 -17.48 11.23 -0.83
C PHE A 30 -16.32 11.53 0.10
N VAL A 31 -15.89 10.50 0.83
CA VAL A 31 -14.61 10.51 1.55
C VAL A 31 -13.52 10.14 0.55
N HIS A 32 -12.58 11.04 0.33
CA HIS A 32 -11.40 10.82 -0.52
C HIS A 32 -10.31 10.10 0.29
N ALA A 33 -10.48 8.79 0.48
CA ALA A 33 -9.57 8.00 1.31
C ALA A 33 -8.19 7.82 0.67
N VAL A 34 -8.14 7.67 -0.65
CA VAL A 34 -6.92 7.71 -1.48
C VAL A 34 -7.25 8.59 -2.67
N ASP A 35 -6.41 9.56 -3.00
CA ASP A 35 -6.76 10.61 -3.96
C ASP A 35 -5.58 10.99 -4.87
N GLY A 36 -5.33 10.17 -5.88
CA GLY A 36 -4.26 10.38 -6.85
C GLY A 36 -2.88 10.08 -6.31
N VAL A 37 -2.75 8.96 -5.60
CA VAL A 37 -1.48 8.48 -5.06
C VAL A 37 -0.67 7.78 -6.15
N SER A 38 0.61 8.12 -6.26
CA SER A 38 1.57 7.49 -7.19
C SER A 38 2.88 7.25 -6.49
N TYR A 39 3.42 6.03 -6.59
CA TYR A 39 4.76 5.66 -6.14
C TYR A 39 5.19 4.32 -6.75
N GLU A 40 6.48 4.02 -6.64
CA GLU A 40 7.09 2.79 -7.12
C GLU A 40 7.87 2.13 -5.99
N ILE A 41 7.98 0.79 -6.02
CA ILE A 41 8.82 -0.02 -5.13
C ILE A 41 9.63 -0.96 -6.00
N GLU A 42 10.95 -1.00 -5.80
CA GLU A 42 11.85 -1.91 -6.48
C GLU A 42 11.81 -3.30 -5.82
N LYS A 43 12.27 -4.34 -6.54
CA LYS A 43 12.40 -5.69 -5.97
C LYS A 43 13.43 -5.69 -4.85
N GLY A 44 13.11 -6.36 -3.74
CA GLY A 44 13.94 -6.39 -2.53
C GLY A 44 13.88 -5.09 -1.73
N GLU A 45 13.18 -4.04 -2.20
CA GLU A 45 13.04 -2.78 -1.48
C GLU A 45 11.83 -2.81 -0.53
N SER A 46 11.95 -2.05 0.55
CA SER A 46 10.87 -1.80 1.51
C SER A 46 10.50 -0.32 1.54
N LEU A 47 9.22 0.00 1.33
CA LEU A 47 8.67 1.34 1.45
C LEU A 47 7.83 1.46 2.72
N ALA A 48 8.09 2.47 3.55
CA ALA A 48 7.22 2.83 4.67
C ALA A 48 6.18 3.88 4.24
N LEU A 49 4.90 3.56 4.36
CA LEU A 49 3.80 4.50 4.18
C LEU A 49 3.37 5.01 5.56
N VAL A 50 3.67 6.27 5.86
CA VAL A 50 3.47 6.87 7.20
C VAL A 50 2.47 8.02 7.18
N GLY A 51 1.88 8.34 8.34
CA GLY A 51 0.95 9.46 8.51
C GLY A 51 -0.05 9.20 9.64
N GLU A 52 -0.84 10.23 9.98
CA GLU A 52 -1.87 10.14 11.03
C GLU A 52 -2.93 9.07 10.72
N SER A 53 -3.62 8.59 11.77
CA SER A 53 -4.72 7.64 11.60
C SER A 53 -5.81 8.21 10.70
N GLY A 54 -6.35 7.37 9.79
CA GLY A 54 -7.40 7.77 8.85
C GLY A 54 -6.90 8.53 7.61
N CYS A 55 -5.59 8.73 7.39
CA CYS A 55 -5.10 9.42 6.19
C CYS A 55 -5.15 8.59 4.89
N GLY A 56 -5.47 7.27 4.97
CA GLY A 56 -5.67 6.42 3.78
C GLY A 56 -4.68 5.26 3.61
N LYS A 57 -3.68 5.09 4.47
CA LYS A 57 -2.64 4.04 4.40
C LYS A 57 -3.20 2.62 4.28
N THR A 58 -3.98 2.20 5.26
CA THR A 58 -4.65 0.87 5.26
C THR A 58 -5.55 0.68 4.05
N THR A 59 -6.22 1.75 3.58
CA THR A 59 -7.05 1.69 2.37
C THR A 59 -6.20 1.40 1.14
N THR A 60 -5.03 2.04 1.01
CA THR A 60 -4.06 1.77 -0.06
C THR A 60 -3.63 0.31 -0.02
N GLY A 61 -3.18 -0.20 1.14
CA GLY A 61 -2.79 -1.59 1.30
C GLY A 61 -3.91 -2.59 0.93
N LYS A 62 -5.15 -2.33 1.38
CA LYS A 62 -6.31 -3.18 1.07
C LYS A 62 -6.68 -3.22 -0.41
N ILE A 63 -6.38 -2.15 -1.18
CA ILE A 63 -6.55 -2.17 -2.63
C ILE A 63 -5.53 -3.12 -3.26
N LEU A 64 -4.25 -3.06 -2.86
CA LEU A 64 -3.18 -3.87 -3.43
C LEU A 64 -3.42 -5.37 -3.29
N VAL A 65 -4.01 -5.79 -2.17
CA VAL A 65 -4.37 -7.21 -1.93
C VAL A 65 -5.76 -7.58 -2.46
N GLY A 66 -6.45 -6.67 -3.16
CA GLY A 66 -7.76 -6.90 -3.77
C GLY A 66 -8.92 -7.05 -2.78
N LEU A 67 -8.80 -6.48 -1.57
CA LEU A 67 -9.89 -6.38 -0.59
C LEU A 67 -10.80 -5.18 -0.87
N TYR A 68 -10.27 -4.12 -1.46
CA TYR A 68 -11.04 -2.97 -1.93
C TYR A 68 -10.82 -2.77 -3.43
N GLU A 69 -11.88 -2.44 -4.16
CA GLU A 69 -11.79 -1.97 -5.52
C GLU A 69 -11.25 -0.54 -5.56
N PRO A 70 -10.35 -0.19 -6.48
CA PRO A 70 -10.03 1.21 -6.76
C PRO A 70 -11.26 1.95 -7.32
N THR A 71 -11.29 3.27 -7.18
CA THR A 71 -12.25 4.11 -7.91
C THR A 71 -11.68 4.43 -9.29
N SER A 72 -10.41 4.79 -9.37
CA SER A 72 -9.64 5.02 -10.59
C SER A 72 -8.14 4.85 -10.31
N GLY A 73 -7.31 5.03 -11.33
CA GLY A 73 -5.87 4.85 -11.25
C GLY A 73 -5.44 3.44 -11.64
N ARG A 74 -4.15 3.15 -11.52
CA ARG A 74 -3.53 1.95 -12.06
C ARG A 74 -2.62 1.30 -11.01
N VAL A 75 -2.66 -0.01 -10.93
CA VAL A 75 -1.80 -0.84 -10.08
C VAL A 75 -1.09 -1.85 -10.96
N ILE A 76 0.22 -1.79 -10.99
CA ILE A 76 1.10 -2.65 -11.78
C ILE A 76 1.97 -3.43 -10.81
N ILE A 77 1.94 -4.76 -10.89
CA ILE A 77 2.74 -5.66 -10.06
C ILE A 77 3.55 -6.56 -10.98
N GLU A 78 4.88 -6.58 -10.78
CA GLU A 78 5.83 -7.33 -11.61
C GLU A 78 5.65 -7.05 -13.11
N GLY A 79 5.35 -5.79 -13.46
CA GLY A 79 5.14 -5.35 -14.83
C GLY A 79 3.76 -5.72 -15.43
N GLU A 80 2.85 -6.35 -14.68
CA GLU A 80 1.48 -6.67 -15.10
C GLU A 80 0.49 -5.64 -14.53
N ASP A 81 -0.38 -5.06 -15.36
CA ASP A 81 -1.51 -4.25 -14.89
C ASP A 81 -2.57 -5.17 -14.26
N VAL A 82 -2.62 -5.18 -12.94
CA VAL A 82 -3.55 -6.00 -12.17
C VAL A 82 -4.87 -5.28 -11.87
N THR A 83 -4.99 -4.01 -12.20
CA THR A 83 -6.17 -3.18 -11.90
C THR A 83 -7.48 -3.79 -12.40
N PRO A 84 -7.57 -4.38 -13.62
CA PRO A 84 -8.81 -4.98 -14.09
C PRO A 84 -9.30 -6.13 -13.21
N TYR A 85 -8.37 -6.80 -12.53
CA TYR A 85 -8.69 -7.95 -11.67
C TYR A 85 -9.18 -7.51 -10.29
N LEU A 86 -8.82 -6.30 -9.84
CA LEU A 86 -9.22 -5.75 -8.54
C LEU A 86 -10.71 -5.36 -8.48
N PHE A 87 -11.40 -5.15 -9.62
CA PHE A 87 -12.82 -4.85 -9.62
C PHE A 87 -13.66 -6.10 -9.34
N GLN A 88 -14.72 -6.01 -8.55
CA GLN A 88 -15.62 -7.14 -8.26
C GLN A 88 -16.52 -7.45 -9.46
N HIS A 89 -16.94 -6.44 -10.19
CA HIS A 89 -17.83 -6.58 -11.33
C HIS A 89 -17.10 -6.51 -12.68
N LYS A 90 -17.38 -7.48 -13.57
CA LYS A 90 -16.80 -7.54 -14.92
C LYS A 90 -17.08 -6.26 -15.74
N SER A 91 -18.25 -5.65 -15.56
CA SER A 91 -18.61 -4.40 -16.23
C SER A 91 -17.69 -3.21 -15.88
N ARG A 92 -17.30 -3.07 -14.59
CA ARG A 92 -16.36 -2.03 -14.16
C ARG A 92 -14.95 -2.28 -14.67
N ALA A 93 -14.53 -3.55 -14.66
CA ALA A 93 -13.25 -3.94 -15.25
C ALA A 93 -13.21 -3.64 -16.75
N GLY A 94 -14.29 -3.92 -17.47
CA GLY A 94 -14.42 -3.60 -18.90
C GLY A 94 -14.42 -2.10 -19.18
N GLN A 95 -15.09 -1.31 -18.34
CA GLN A 95 -15.07 0.14 -18.42
C GLN A 95 -13.65 0.69 -18.22
N TYR A 96 -12.94 0.20 -17.19
CA TYR A 96 -11.54 0.56 -16.94
C TYR A 96 -10.65 0.28 -18.16
N LEU A 97 -10.74 -0.94 -18.73
CA LEU A 97 -9.95 -1.33 -19.92
C LEU A 97 -10.27 -0.44 -21.12
N LYS A 98 -11.53 -0.04 -21.27
CA LYS A 98 -11.95 0.86 -22.33
C LYS A 98 -11.29 2.22 -22.15
N GLU A 99 -11.45 2.86 -21.00
CA GLU A 99 -10.92 4.19 -20.70
C GLU A 99 -9.39 4.23 -20.76
N MET A 100 -8.72 3.20 -20.23
CA MET A 100 -7.27 3.16 -20.11
C MET A 100 -6.55 2.85 -21.43
N TYR A 101 -7.11 1.96 -22.24
CA TYR A 101 -6.42 1.46 -23.43
C TYR A 101 -7.19 1.78 -24.73
N ILE A 102 -8.48 1.40 -24.83
CA ILE A 102 -9.22 1.46 -26.09
C ILE A 102 -9.43 2.91 -26.54
N ASP A 103 -9.89 3.78 -25.65
CA ASP A 103 -10.15 5.18 -25.98
C ASP A 103 -8.85 5.89 -26.34
N ARG A 104 -7.74 5.57 -25.66
CA ARG A 104 -6.39 6.05 -25.99
C ARG A 104 -5.92 5.57 -27.36
N PHE A 105 -6.04 4.26 -27.65
CA PHE A 105 -5.58 3.67 -28.92
C PHE A 105 -6.41 4.09 -30.14
N ASN A 106 -7.65 4.54 -29.92
CA ASN A 106 -8.52 5.07 -30.96
C ASN A 106 -8.54 6.60 -31.07
N ALA A 107 -7.75 7.30 -30.23
CA ALA A 107 -7.65 8.74 -30.34
C ALA A 107 -7.08 9.18 -31.71
N PRO A 108 -7.60 10.25 -32.32
CA PRO A 108 -7.16 10.68 -33.67
C PRO A 108 -5.68 11.05 -33.76
N ASP A 109 -5.11 11.49 -32.64
CA ASP A 109 -3.72 11.94 -32.48
C ASP A 109 -2.82 10.86 -31.84
N PHE A 110 -3.32 9.62 -31.72
CA PHE A 110 -2.55 8.54 -31.11
C PHE A 110 -1.37 8.11 -31.99
N ASP A 111 -0.18 8.20 -31.43
CA ASP A 111 1.06 7.72 -32.01
C ASP A 111 1.56 6.48 -31.25
N PRO A 112 1.67 5.28 -31.89
CA PRO A 112 2.21 4.10 -31.25
C PRO A 112 3.65 4.26 -30.73
N SER A 113 4.45 5.17 -31.30
CA SER A 113 5.80 5.45 -30.82
C SER A 113 5.83 6.15 -29.46
N SER A 114 4.72 6.76 -29.06
CA SER A 114 4.54 7.40 -27.75
C SER A 114 4.33 6.42 -26.60
N LEU A 115 4.23 5.10 -26.88
CA LEU A 115 4.05 4.08 -25.85
C LEU A 115 5.37 3.83 -25.10
N GLU A 116 5.44 4.36 -23.88
CA GLU A 116 6.65 4.32 -23.07
C GLU A 116 6.92 2.95 -22.46
N THR A 117 5.88 2.23 -22.02
CA THR A 117 6.04 0.95 -21.31
C THR A 117 5.94 -0.25 -22.24
N GLU A 118 6.68 -1.32 -21.92
CA GLU A 118 6.57 -2.60 -22.63
C GLU A 118 5.15 -3.17 -22.52
N MET A 119 4.50 -2.99 -21.39
CA MET A 119 3.13 -3.42 -21.16
C MET A 119 2.14 -2.71 -22.08
N ASP A 120 2.24 -1.37 -22.23
CA ASP A 120 1.37 -0.62 -23.13
C ASP A 120 1.55 -1.06 -24.58
N ARG A 121 2.80 -1.35 -25.00
CA ARG A 121 3.10 -1.90 -26.33
C ARG A 121 2.43 -3.27 -26.53
N LYS A 122 2.56 -4.19 -25.55
CA LYS A 122 1.88 -5.50 -25.59
C LYS A 122 0.36 -5.37 -25.67
N MET A 123 -0.23 -4.42 -24.91
CA MET A 123 -1.67 -4.15 -24.97
C MET A 123 -2.09 -3.62 -26.33
N TYR A 124 -1.30 -2.75 -26.94
CA TYR A 124 -1.56 -2.24 -28.28
C TYR A 124 -1.45 -3.32 -29.35
N GLU A 125 -0.40 -4.14 -29.32
CA GLU A 125 -0.22 -5.29 -30.22
C GLU A 125 -1.39 -6.27 -30.12
N LEU A 126 -1.83 -6.59 -28.90
CA LEU A 126 -3.01 -7.42 -28.67
C LEU A 126 -4.27 -6.78 -29.29
N TYR A 127 -4.49 -5.48 -29.08
CA TYR A 127 -5.62 -4.77 -29.64
C TYR A 127 -5.62 -4.79 -31.18
N GLN A 128 -4.43 -4.61 -31.81
CA GLN A 128 -4.26 -4.76 -33.25
C GLN A 128 -4.54 -6.18 -33.75
N SER A 129 -3.99 -7.20 -33.07
CA SER A 129 -4.18 -8.62 -33.43
C SER A 129 -5.64 -9.06 -33.39
N LEU A 130 -6.45 -8.42 -32.54
CA LEU A 130 -7.91 -8.64 -32.44
C LEU A 130 -8.73 -7.75 -33.39
N GLY A 131 -8.09 -7.18 -34.41
CA GLY A 131 -8.74 -6.37 -35.44
C GLY A 131 -9.32 -5.05 -34.92
N LYS A 132 -8.72 -4.47 -33.87
CA LYS A 132 -9.19 -3.25 -33.18
C LYS A 132 -10.61 -3.37 -32.64
N ASN A 133 -11.03 -4.60 -32.30
CA ASN A 133 -12.36 -4.85 -31.76
C ASN A 133 -12.37 -4.70 -30.24
N SER A 134 -13.04 -3.66 -29.76
CA SER A 134 -13.12 -3.31 -28.33
C SER A 134 -13.71 -4.43 -27.47
N SER A 135 -14.78 -5.07 -27.92
CA SER A 135 -15.40 -6.17 -27.16
C SER A 135 -14.48 -7.38 -27.08
N SER A 136 -13.86 -7.77 -28.20
CA SER A 136 -12.92 -8.90 -28.26
C SER A 136 -11.69 -8.65 -27.37
N PHE A 137 -11.19 -7.42 -27.31
CA PHE A 137 -10.07 -7.04 -26.46
C PHE A 137 -10.43 -7.17 -24.98
N VAL A 138 -11.56 -6.60 -24.55
CA VAL A 138 -12.05 -6.69 -23.17
C VAL A 138 -12.33 -8.15 -22.78
N ASP A 139 -13.02 -8.90 -23.64
CA ASP A 139 -13.33 -10.30 -23.34
C ASP A 139 -12.08 -11.18 -23.28
N HIS A 140 -11.08 -10.91 -24.10
CA HIS A 140 -9.79 -11.61 -24.05
C HIS A 140 -9.10 -11.39 -22.70
N LEU A 141 -8.95 -10.14 -22.27
CA LEU A 141 -8.29 -9.80 -21.01
C LEU A 141 -9.05 -10.27 -19.77
N LEU A 142 -10.38 -10.29 -19.82
CA LEU A 142 -11.21 -10.70 -18.68
C LEU A 142 -11.61 -12.19 -18.70
N ARG A 143 -11.21 -12.96 -19.72
CA ARG A 143 -11.53 -14.40 -19.85
C ARG A 143 -11.11 -15.19 -18.62
N ASP A 144 -9.88 -15.01 -18.17
CA ASP A 144 -9.29 -15.74 -17.07
C ASP A 144 -9.17 -14.91 -15.78
N ARG A 145 -9.98 -13.84 -15.64
CA ARG A 145 -9.93 -12.89 -14.52
C ARG A 145 -9.90 -13.56 -13.14
N SER A 146 -10.75 -14.60 -12.94
CA SER A 146 -10.79 -15.31 -11.66
C SER A 146 -9.48 -16.04 -11.36
N LYS A 147 -8.86 -16.64 -12.36
CA LYS A 147 -7.54 -17.30 -12.22
C LYS A 147 -6.45 -16.26 -11.93
N LYS A 148 -6.46 -15.14 -12.65
CA LYS A 148 -5.53 -14.02 -12.44
C LYS A 148 -5.66 -13.41 -11.06
N MET A 149 -6.88 -13.28 -10.52
CA MET A 149 -7.08 -12.84 -9.14
C MET A 149 -6.55 -13.85 -8.12
N ILE A 150 -6.73 -15.15 -8.35
CA ILE A 150 -6.16 -16.19 -7.48
C ILE A 150 -4.64 -16.14 -7.51
N GLU A 151 -4.04 -15.98 -8.69
CA GLU A 151 -2.59 -15.83 -8.86
C GLU A 151 -2.05 -14.57 -8.18
N LEU A 152 -2.72 -13.42 -8.35
CA LEU A 152 -2.38 -12.19 -7.66
C LEU A 152 -2.38 -12.37 -6.14
N ARG A 153 -3.41 -12.99 -5.58
CA ARG A 153 -3.51 -13.27 -4.14
C ARG A 153 -2.47 -14.28 -3.63
N ARG A 154 -1.84 -15.04 -4.51
CA ARG A 154 -0.69 -15.86 -4.13
C ARG A 154 0.59 -15.05 -4.02
N ARG A 155 0.80 -14.11 -4.97
CA ARG A 155 2.01 -13.27 -5.03
C ARG A 155 1.99 -12.11 -4.02
N VAL A 156 0.80 -11.60 -3.71
CA VAL A 156 0.63 -10.42 -2.84
C VAL A 156 -0.16 -10.82 -1.60
N GLN A 157 0.46 -10.69 -0.44
CA GLN A 157 -0.13 -11.05 0.84
C GLN A 157 -0.22 -9.86 1.79
N MET A 158 -1.03 -9.97 2.86
CA MET A 158 -1.19 -8.94 3.86
C MET A 158 -1.05 -9.48 5.28
N ILE A 159 -0.22 -8.82 6.07
CA ILE A 159 -0.16 -8.98 7.52
C ILE A 159 -1.05 -7.88 8.11
N PHE A 160 -2.13 -8.26 8.79
CA PHE A 160 -3.10 -7.34 9.36
C PHE A 160 -2.66 -6.78 10.70
N GLN A 161 -3.19 -5.60 11.05
CA GLN A 161 -2.86 -4.85 12.26
C GLN A 161 -3.15 -5.64 13.54
N ASP A 162 -4.30 -6.31 13.62
CA ASP A 162 -4.72 -7.04 14.80
C ASP A 162 -4.67 -8.56 14.59
N PRO A 163 -3.73 -9.26 15.22
CA PRO A 163 -3.67 -10.72 15.14
C PRO A 163 -4.83 -11.41 15.87
N TYR A 164 -5.51 -10.74 16.83
CA TYR A 164 -6.67 -11.30 17.51
C TYR A 164 -7.89 -11.36 16.60
N GLU A 165 -8.11 -10.33 15.78
CA GLU A 165 -9.23 -10.30 14.84
C GLU A 165 -8.95 -11.08 13.56
N SER A 166 -7.67 -11.19 13.17
CA SER A 166 -7.28 -11.82 11.90
C SER A 166 -7.19 -13.34 11.96
N LEU A 167 -7.05 -13.96 13.14
CA LEU A 167 -6.97 -15.40 13.32
C LEU A 167 -8.31 -15.95 13.81
N ASN A 168 -8.84 -16.98 13.12
CA ASN A 168 -10.08 -17.62 13.54
C ASN A 168 -9.86 -18.41 14.87
N PRO A 169 -10.52 -18.04 15.99
CA PRO A 169 -10.28 -18.67 17.28
C PRO A 169 -10.74 -20.13 17.38
N ARG A 170 -11.50 -20.62 16.39
CA ARG A 170 -12.02 -22.01 16.34
C ARG A 170 -11.15 -22.95 15.51
N MET A 171 -10.11 -22.44 14.86
CA MET A 171 -9.18 -23.22 14.05
C MET A 171 -7.88 -23.45 14.83
N THR A 172 -7.25 -24.59 14.62
CA THR A 172 -5.90 -24.83 15.13
C THR A 172 -4.88 -23.95 14.39
N ILE A 173 -3.70 -23.79 14.96
CA ILE A 173 -2.61 -23.04 14.30
C ILE A 173 -2.25 -23.71 12.96
N TYR A 174 -2.23 -25.05 12.91
CA TYR A 174 -2.05 -25.78 11.66
C TYR A 174 -3.08 -25.39 10.62
N ASP A 175 -4.38 -25.44 10.96
CA ASP A 175 -5.46 -25.13 10.03
C ASP A 175 -5.36 -23.69 9.51
N ILE A 176 -5.03 -22.73 10.39
CA ILE A 176 -4.88 -21.31 10.04
C ILE A 176 -3.72 -21.10 9.06
N VAL A 177 -2.57 -21.73 9.31
CA VAL A 177 -1.38 -21.55 8.46
C VAL A 177 -1.49 -22.36 7.18
N ALA A 178 -2.14 -23.54 7.20
CA ALA A 178 -2.37 -24.36 6.02
C ALA A 178 -3.53 -23.85 5.13
N GLU A 179 -4.42 -22.98 5.64
CA GLU A 179 -5.60 -22.50 4.91
C GLU A 179 -5.26 -21.92 3.52
N PRO A 180 -4.24 -21.06 3.34
CA PRO A 180 -3.86 -20.56 2.02
C PRO A 180 -3.43 -21.70 1.06
N LEU A 181 -2.69 -22.71 1.55
CA LEU A 181 -2.32 -23.87 0.74
C LEU A 181 -3.55 -24.67 0.30
N ASN A 182 -4.54 -24.80 1.19
CA ASN A 182 -5.80 -25.48 0.91
C ASN A 182 -6.61 -24.75 -0.16
N ILE A 183 -6.77 -23.41 -0.03
CA ILE A 183 -7.50 -22.57 -0.99
C ILE A 183 -6.88 -22.64 -2.38
N HIS A 184 -5.54 -22.64 -2.45
CA HIS A 184 -4.80 -22.68 -3.71
C HIS A 184 -4.54 -24.10 -4.23
N ASN A 185 -4.98 -25.15 -3.52
CA ASN A 185 -4.77 -26.57 -3.85
C ASN A 185 -3.28 -26.92 -4.04
N ILE A 186 -2.41 -26.39 -3.16
CA ILE A 186 -0.95 -26.60 -3.23
C ILE A 186 -0.56 -27.77 -2.31
N GLY A 187 0.13 -28.74 -2.88
CA GLY A 187 0.72 -29.88 -2.15
C GLY A 187 -0.31 -30.93 -1.64
N SER A 188 0.18 -32.10 -1.33
CA SER A 188 -0.52 -33.16 -0.58
C SER A 188 -0.65 -32.80 0.89
N ILE A 189 -1.42 -33.54 1.67
CA ILE A 189 -1.56 -33.35 3.11
C ILE A 189 -0.19 -33.38 3.80
N LYS A 190 0.63 -34.36 3.48
CA LYS A 190 1.98 -34.51 4.07
C LYS A 190 2.90 -33.32 3.73
N GLU A 191 2.91 -32.88 2.47
CA GLU A 191 3.69 -31.72 2.05
C GLU A 191 3.23 -30.42 2.74
N ARG A 192 1.93 -30.28 3.00
CA ARG A 192 1.39 -29.15 3.77
C ARG A 192 1.83 -29.18 5.22
N GLU A 193 1.81 -30.34 5.86
CA GLU A 193 2.32 -30.52 7.23
C GLU A 193 3.80 -30.12 7.32
N GLU A 194 4.63 -30.60 6.40
CA GLU A 194 6.05 -30.28 6.33
C GLU A 194 6.28 -28.77 6.13
N ARG A 195 5.53 -28.13 5.21
CA ARG A 195 5.63 -26.67 4.97
C ARG A 195 5.16 -25.85 6.17
N VAL A 196 4.07 -26.26 6.83
CA VAL A 196 3.59 -25.59 8.05
C VAL A 196 4.60 -25.72 9.16
N ALA A 197 5.20 -26.90 9.37
CA ALA A 197 6.25 -27.09 10.37
C ALA A 197 7.45 -26.19 10.08
N GLN A 198 7.89 -26.11 8.81
CA GLN A 198 9.01 -25.27 8.40
C GLN A 198 8.74 -23.79 8.66
N ILE A 199 7.62 -23.24 8.18
CA ILE A 199 7.33 -21.81 8.35
C ILE A 199 7.12 -21.44 9.82
N LEU A 200 6.56 -22.33 10.65
CA LEU A 200 6.45 -22.12 12.09
C LEU A 200 7.84 -22.05 12.75
N ALA A 201 8.78 -22.89 12.32
CA ALA A 201 10.17 -22.83 12.77
C ALA A 201 10.84 -21.51 12.34
N ASP A 202 10.64 -21.08 11.08
CA ASP A 202 11.22 -19.85 10.52
C ASP A 202 10.74 -18.60 11.26
N VAL A 203 9.45 -18.57 11.67
CA VAL A 203 8.93 -17.48 12.52
C VAL A 203 9.29 -17.64 14.00
N GLY A 204 10.08 -18.68 14.37
CA GLY A 204 10.57 -18.91 15.72
C GLY A 204 9.53 -19.50 16.69
N LEU A 205 8.55 -20.26 16.18
CA LEU A 205 7.62 -21.08 16.97
C LEU A 205 8.14 -22.52 17.02
N THR A 206 9.12 -22.77 17.88
CA THR A 206 9.83 -24.04 18.01
C THR A 206 9.62 -24.69 19.38
N PRO A 207 9.47 -26.05 19.46
CA PRO A 207 9.29 -26.98 18.34
C PRO A 207 7.90 -26.85 17.68
N PRO A 208 7.78 -26.91 16.33
CA PRO A 208 6.52 -26.69 15.61
C PRO A 208 5.36 -27.56 16.08
N ASP A 209 5.61 -28.84 16.36
CA ASP A 209 4.59 -29.82 16.81
C ASP A 209 3.86 -29.35 18.08
N THR A 210 4.54 -28.59 18.93
CA THR A 210 3.95 -28.05 20.16
C THR A 210 2.92 -26.96 19.86
N PHE A 211 3.06 -26.26 18.74
CA PHE A 211 2.21 -25.13 18.36
C PHE A 211 1.10 -25.51 17.39
N MET A 212 1.32 -26.46 16.49
CA MET A 212 0.40 -26.81 15.41
C MET A 212 -1.02 -27.13 15.89
N PHE A 213 -1.13 -27.84 17.01
CA PHE A 213 -2.42 -28.29 17.54
C PHE A 213 -3.04 -27.35 18.58
N ARG A 214 -2.37 -26.23 18.89
CA ARG A 214 -2.93 -25.19 19.77
C ARG A 214 -3.91 -24.32 19.02
N PHE A 215 -4.73 -23.60 19.81
CA PHE A 215 -5.64 -22.59 19.31
C PHE A 215 -5.06 -21.18 19.57
N PRO A 216 -5.50 -20.14 18.81
CA PRO A 216 -5.02 -18.77 18.99
C PRO A 216 -5.13 -18.25 20.43
N HIS A 217 -6.17 -18.62 21.19
CA HIS A 217 -6.37 -18.16 22.55
C HIS A 217 -5.35 -18.72 23.55
N GLU A 218 -4.63 -19.79 23.21
CA GLU A 218 -3.58 -20.38 24.04
C GLU A 218 -2.20 -19.72 23.80
N LEU A 219 -2.11 -18.76 22.89
CA LEU A 219 -0.87 -18.09 22.49
C LEU A 219 -0.77 -16.68 23.07
N SER A 220 0.47 -16.23 23.37
CA SER A 220 0.74 -14.81 23.65
C SER A 220 0.53 -13.93 22.43
N GLY A 221 0.41 -12.60 22.63
CA GLY A 221 0.27 -11.64 21.52
C GLY A 221 1.38 -11.75 20.48
N GLY A 222 2.64 -11.84 20.92
CA GLY A 222 3.78 -12.02 20.01
C GLY A 222 3.78 -13.36 19.27
N GLN A 223 3.32 -14.45 19.91
CA GLN A 223 3.17 -15.75 19.24
C GLN A 223 2.04 -15.71 18.20
N ARG A 224 0.89 -15.06 18.49
CA ARG A 224 -0.18 -14.86 17.51
C ARG A 224 0.29 -14.04 16.30
N GLN A 225 1.09 -13.00 16.54
CA GLN A 225 1.67 -12.23 15.44
C GLN A 225 2.58 -13.06 14.56
N ARG A 226 3.40 -13.95 15.15
CA ARG A 226 4.23 -14.92 14.40
C ARG A 226 3.38 -15.86 13.57
N VAL A 227 2.24 -16.34 14.07
CA VAL A 227 1.28 -17.15 13.31
C VAL A 227 0.67 -16.34 12.15
N ALA A 228 0.31 -15.08 12.37
CA ALA A 228 -0.22 -14.21 11.30
C ALA A 228 0.83 -13.98 10.20
N ILE A 229 2.10 -13.80 10.57
CA ILE A 229 3.23 -13.71 9.64
C ILE A 229 3.38 -15.04 8.88
N ALA A 230 3.43 -16.18 9.59
CA ALA A 230 3.55 -17.51 8.97
C ALA A 230 2.45 -17.76 7.93
N ARG A 231 1.18 -17.44 8.27
CA ARG A 231 0.05 -17.56 7.36
C ARG A 231 0.21 -16.70 6.09
N ALA A 232 0.73 -15.48 6.23
CA ALA A 232 0.96 -14.61 5.09
C ALA A 232 2.10 -15.13 4.18
N LEU A 233 3.14 -15.75 4.77
CA LEU A 233 4.34 -16.17 4.04
C LEU A 233 4.29 -17.60 3.49
N ILE A 234 3.35 -18.45 3.92
CA ILE A 234 3.28 -19.86 3.52
C ILE A 234 3.17 -20.10 2.00
N LEU A 235 2.69 -19.09 1.26
CA LEU A 235 2.57 -19.12 -0.20
C LEU A 235 3.83 -18.63 -0.93
N ASN A 236 4.89 -18.24 -0.20
CA ASN A 236 6.09 -17.60 -0.72
C ASN A 236 5.72 -16.37 -1.61
N PRO A 237 5.07 -15.34 -1.04
CA PRO A 237 4.71 -14.16 -1.79
C PRO A 237 5.94 -13.37 -2.21
N THR A 238 5.86 -12.64 -3.33
CA THR A 238 6.93 -11.71 -3.77
C THR A 238 6.76 -10.32 -3.17
N PHE A 239 5.53 -9.99 -2.75
CA PHE A 239 5.21 -8.69 -2.16
C PHE A 239 4.28 -8.83 -0.96
N VAL A 240 4.61 -8.15 0.13
CA VAL A 240 3.82 -8.18 1.38
C VAL A 240 3.44 -6.77 1.84
N VAL A 241 2.15 -6.57 2.09
CA VAL A 241 1.64 -5.38 2.77
C VAL A 241 1.57 -5.67 4.26
N ALA A 242 2.35 -4.97 5.07
CA ALA A 242 2.33 -5.10 6.52
C ALA A 242 1.64 -3.88 7.15
N ASP A 243 0.39 -4.05 7.58
CA ASP A 243 -0.43 -2.97 8.13
C ASP A 243 -0.26 -2.93 9.66
N GLU A 244 0.52 -1.97 10.14
CA GLU A 244 0.85 -1.78 11.57
C GLU A 244 1.23 -3.07 12.31
N PRO A 245 2.17 -3.89 11.80
CA PRO A 245 2.37 -5.28 12.24
C PRO A 245 2.87 -5.42 13.68
N THR A 246 3.20 -4.34 14.36
CA THR A 246 3.73 -4.35 15.73
C THR A 246 2.95 -3.47 16.70
N SER A 247 1.88 -2.77 16.25
CA SER A 247 1.16 -1.77 17.05
C SER A 247 0.48 -2.34 18.30
N MET A 248 0.00 -3.60 18.22
CA MET A 248 -0.71 -4.30 19.31
C MET A 248 0.23 -5.08 20.25
N LEU A 249 1.56 -4.87 20.15
CA LEU A 249 2.55 -5.62 20.91
C LEU A 249 3.30 -4.74 21.90
N ASP A 250 3.73 -5.34 23.00
CA ASP A 250 4.63 -4.71 23.98
C ASP A 250 5.97 -4.30 23.32
N VAL A 251 6.57 -3.22 23.80
CA VAL A 251 7.81 -2.64 23.24
C VAL A 251 8.94 -3.67 23.10
N SER A 252 9.11 -4.54 24.09
CA SER A 252 10.13 -5.58 24.08
C SER A 252 9.92 -6.61 22.98
N ILE A 253 8.66 -6.94 22.66
CA ILE A 253 8.30 -7.93 21.63
C ILE A 253 8.38 -7.31 20.25
N ARG A 254 8.07 -6.00 20.09
CA ARG A 254 8.10 -5.29 18.80
C ARG A 254 9.43 -5.46 18.08
N THR A 255 10.54 -5.21 18.79
CA THR A 255 11.89 -5.33 18.20
C THR A 255 12.17 -6.75 17.69
N GLY A 256 11.72 -7.78 18.42
CA GLY A 256 11.86 -9.17 17.99
C GLY A 256 11.07 -9.49 16.72
N ILE A 257 9.85 -8.95 16.58
CA ILE A 257 9.02 -9.13 15.38
C ILE A 257 9.61 -8.34 14.19
N MET A 258 10.07 -7.12 14.40
CA MET A 258 10.72 -6.33 13.34
C MET A 258 11.96 -7.05 12.79
N LYS A 259 12.85 -7.51 13.66
CA LYS A 259 14.04 -8.30 13.26
C LYS A 259 13.66 -9.58 12.50
N LEU A 260 12.63 -10.28 12.96
CA LEU A 260 12.12 -11.45 12.26
C LEU A 260 11.63 -11.11 10.86
N MET A 261 10.83 -10.05 10.69
CA MET A 261 10.30 -9.66 9.38
C MET A 261 11.40 -9.24 8.41
N MET A 262 12.42 -8.50 8.87
CA MET A 262 13.58 -8.15 8.05
C MET A 262 14.37 -9.41 7.62
N LYS A 263 14.64 -10.31 8.56
CA LYS A 263 15.31 -11.58 8.25
C LYS A 263 14.54 -12.37 7.18
N LEU A 264 13.23 -12.50 7.34
CA LEU A 264 12.38 -13.20 6.37
C LEU A 264 12.29 -12.48 5.02
N ALA A 265 12.36 -11.13 5.00
CA ALA A 265 12.45 -10.36 3.76
C ALA A 265 13.67 -10.77 2.94
N ASP A 266 14.84 -10.83 3.58
CA ASP A 266 16.11 -11.22 2.95
C ASP A 266 16.12 -12.71 2.55
N GLU A 267 15.65 -13.61 3.43
CA GLU A 267 15.65 -15.06 3.18
C GLU A 267 14.71 -15.51 2.05
N TYR A 268 13.58 -14.81 1.89
CA TYR A 268 12.54 -15.13 0.89
C TYR A 268 12.55 -14.19 -0.32
N ASP A 269 13.49 -13.25 -0.42
CA ASP A 269 13.61 -12.25 -1.49
C ASP A 269 12.31 -11.47 -1.72
N MET A 270 11.74 -10.95 -0.62
CA MET A 270 10.45 -10.26 -0.61
C MET A 270 10.60 -8.75 -0.51
N SER A 271 9.69 -8.05 -1.16
CA SER A 271 9.52 -6.61 -0.99
C SER A 271 8.35 -6.29 -0.08
N TYR A 272 8.44 -5.19 0.67
CA TYR A 272 7.41 -4.80 1.63
C TYR A 272 6.84 -3.40 1.39
N LEU A 273 5.54 -3.26 1.63
CA LEU A 273 4.91 -2.00 1.97
C LEU A 273 4.59 -2.01 3.47
N TYR A 274 5.38 -1.31 4.28
CA TYR A 274 5.10 -1.13 5.69
C TYR A 274 4.19 0.06 5.92
N ILE A 275 3.03 -0.18 6.50
CA ILE A 275 2.09 0.86 6.92
C ILE A 275 2.27 1.07 8.43
N THR A 276 2.60 2.29 8.83
CA THR A 276 2.78 2.62 10.25
C THR A 276 2.50 4.11 10.52
N HIS A 277 2.22 4.46 11.76
CA HIS A 277 2.21 5.83 12.25
C HIS A 277 3.47 6.16 13.07
N ASP A 278 4.33 5.18 13.32
CA ASP A 278 5.56 5.31 14.09
C ASP A 278 6.77 5.46 13.15
N LEU A 279 7.39 6.65 13.16
CA LEU A 279 8.55 6.97 12.33
C LEU A 279 9.81 6.20 12.74
N ALA A 280 9.93 5.81 14.02
CA ALA A 280 11.06 4.99 14.47
C ALA A 280 10.96 3.57 13.90
N VAL A 281 9.74 3.01 13.87
CA VAL A 281 9.47 1.72 13.21
C VAL A 281 9.74 1.84 11.71
N ALA A 282 9.26 2.90 11.05
CA ALA A 282 9.50 3.15 9.63
C ALA A 282 11.00 3.16 9.31
N ARG A 283 11.79 3.94 10.06
CA ARG A 283 13.25 4.04 9.90
C ARG A 283 13.97 2.70 10.04
N TYR A 284 13.47 1.85 10.93
CA TYR A 284 14.08 0.55 11.18
C TYR A 284 13.76 -0.48 10.09
N MET A 285 12.57 -0.39 9.46
CA MET A 285 12.00 -1.43 8.60
C MET A 285 12.11 -1.16 7.10
N ALA A 286 12.36 0.10 6.68
CA ALA A 286 12.25 0.48 5.28
C ALA A 286 13.46 1.26 4.76
N ASN A 287 13.65 1.20 3.44
CA ASN A 287 14.67 1.96 2.70
C ASN A 287 14.14 3.34 2.30
N LYS A 288 12.87 3.39 1.89
CA LYS A 288 12.18 4.61 1.46
C LYS A 288 10.96 4.89 2.33
N ILE A 289 10.57 6.14 2.37
CA ILE A 289 9.40 6.61 3.10
C ILE A 289 8.49 7.44 2.19
N ALA A 290 7.17 7.24 2.33
CA ALA A 290 6.14 8.08 1.75
C ALA A 290 5.23 8.59 2.86
N VAL A 291 5.17 9.91 3.03
CA VAL A 291 4.34 10.57 4.05
C VAL A 291 2.98 10.90 3.46
N MET A 292 1.93 10.35 4.07
CA MET A 292 0.56 10.49 3.57
C MET A 292 -0.28 11.38 4.48
N TYR A 293 -1.00 12.33 3.88
CA TYR A 293 -1.93 13.22 4.57
C TYR A 293 -3.24 13.35 3.79
N LEU A 294 -4.38 13.06 4.44
CA LEU A 294 -5.74 13.16 3.87
C LEU A 294 -5.86 12.62 2.43
N GLY A 295 -5.37 11.40 2.21
CA GLY A 295 -5.47 10.71 0.93
C GLY A 295 -4.37 11.06 -0.10
N LYS A 296 -3.43 11.92 0.21
CA LYS A 296 -2.34 12.37 -0.68
C LYS A 296 -0.97 12.03 -0.11
N ILE A 297 -0.01 11.65 -0.96
CA ILE A 297 1.40 11.67 -0.59
C ILE A 297 1.89 13.10 -0.68
N ILE A 298 2.51 13.58 0.39
CA ILE A 298 2.97 14.98 0.50
C ILE A 298 4.48 15.11 0.54
N GLU A 299 5.19 14.06 0.88
CA GLU A 299 6.65 13.97 0.85
C GLU A 299 7.06 12.51 0.68
N MET A 300 8.11 12.24 -0.09
CA MET A 300 8.62 10.89 -0.36
C MET A 300 10.10 10.96 -0.72
N GLY A 301 10.86 9.94 -0.30
CA GLY A 301 12.27 9.81 -0.67
C GLY A 301 12.98 8.71 0.12
N ASP A 302 14.32 8.75 0.07
CA ASP A 302 15.16 7.95 0.96
C ASP A 302 14.80 8.25 2.41
N ILE A 303 14.72 7.21 3.25
CA ILE A 303 14.19 7.37 4.59
C ILE A 303 15.09 8.25 5.48
N GLU A 304 16.42 8.09 5.37
CA GLU A 304 17.35 8.89 6.15
C GLU A 304 17.32 10.36 5.70
N GLU A 305 17.22 10.61 4.38
CA GLU A 305 17.12 11.98 3.85
C GLU A 305 15.85 12.68 4.34
N VAL A 306 14.68 12.05 4.20
CA VAL A 306 13.40 12.64 4.64
C VAL A 306 13.35 12.86 6.15
N LEU A 307 13.95 11.97 6.96
CA LEU A 307 13.94 12.11 8.43
C LEU A 307 14.94 13.17 8.93
N HIS A 308 16.08 13.36 8.26
CA HIS A 308 17.07 14.37 8.66
C HIS A 308 16.79 15.75 8.04
N ASN A 309 16.29 15.79 6.81
CA ASN A 309 16.03 17.01 6.04
C ASN A 309 14.56 17.11 5.62
N PRO A 310 13.58 17.05 6.55
CA PRO A 310 12.17 17.10 6.20
C PRO A 310 11.82 18.42 5.51
N LEU A 311 11.12 18.36 4.38
CA LEU A 311 10.76 19.52 3.59
C LEU A 311 9.36 20.02 3.91
N HIS A 312 8.37 19.10 3.93
CA HIS A 312 6.97 19.47 4.14
C HIS A 312 6.69 19.84 5.60
N PRO A 313 5.94 20.93 5.89
CA PRO A 313 5.61 21.33 7.27
C PRO A 313 4.93 20.24 8.11
N TYR A 314 4.11 19.38 7.49
CA TYR A 314 3.49 18.25 8.17
C TYR A 314 4.52 17.18 8.58
N THR A 315 5.49 16.86 7.73
CA THR A 315 6.58 15.91 8.06
C THR A 315 7.41 16.42 9.22
N LYS A 316 7.72 17.73 9.22
CA LYS A 316 8.40 18.40 10.35
C LYS A 316 7.61 18.26 11.64
N ALA A 317 6.30 18.46 11.59
CA ALA A 317 5.42 18.32 12.74
C ALA A 317 5.31 16.88 13.23
N LEU A 318 5.23 15.88 12.32
CA LEU A 318 5.26 14.47 12.69
C LEU A 318 6.57 14.09 13.40
N LEU A 319 7.70 14.54 12.88
CA LEU A 319 9.01 14.32 13.50
C LEU A 319 9.13 14.99 14.86
N ALA A 320 8.65 16.23 14.99
CA ALA A 320 8.59 16.92 16.26
C ALA A 320 7.70 16.20 17.29
N ALA A 321 6.72 15.41 16.89
CA ALA A 321 5.86 14.64 17.78
C ALA A 321 6.48 13.30 18.24
N VAL A 322 7.58 12.83 17.63
CA VAL A 322 8.24 11.56 18.03
C VAL A 322 8.89 11.68 19.42
N PRO A 323 8.63 10.84 20.42
CA PRO A 323 9.23 10.89 21.75
C PRO A 323 10.76 10.73 21.69
N VAL A 324 11.52 11.67 22.31
CA VAL A 324 12.96 11.54 22.53
C VAL A 324 13.18 11.04 23.96
N PRO A 325 13.96 9.99 24.18
CA PRO A 325 14.22 9.46 25.52
C PRO A 325 15.28 10.30 26.29
N ASP A 326 15.13 11.62 26.25
CA ASP A 326 15.96 12.57 26.98
C ASP A 326 15.05 13.40 27.91
N PRO A 327 15.15 13.24 29.25
CA PRO A 327 14.34 13.97 30.22
C PRO A 327 14.60 15.50 30.23
N GLU A 328 15.75 15.93 29.74
CA GLU A 328 16.12 17.35 29.70
C GLU A 328 15.71 18.03 28.40
N TYR A 329 15.32 17.23 27.37
CA TYR A 329 14.91 17.74 26.09
C TYR A 329 13.54 18.40 26.16
N ARG A 330 13.51 19.74 26.24
CA ARG A 330 12.26 20.51 26.16
C ARG A 330 11.86 20.67 24.70
N ARG A 331 10.80 19.98 24.31
CA ARG A 331 10.18 20.14 23.00
C ARG A 331 9.45 21.47 22.88
N GLY A 332 9.64 22.15 21.76
CA GLY A 332 8.65 23.08 21.27
C GLY A 332 7.39 22.31 20.85
N GLU A 333 6.20 22.85 21.11
CA GLU A 333 4.97 22.29 20.53
C GLU A 333 5.09 22.27 19.00
N PRO A 334 4.57 21.20 18.33
CA PRO A 334 4.54 21.18 16.86
C PRO A 334 3.81 22.43 16.36
N ASP A 335 4.42 23.20 15.48
CA ASP A 335 3.82 24.41 14.91
C ASP A 335 2.80 24.03 13.83
N ILE A 336 1.69 23.40 14.27
CA ILE A 336 0.54 23.06 13.44
C ILE A 336 -0.76 23.53 14.09
N LYS A 337 -1.68 24.03 13.26
CA LYS A 337 -2.95 24.59 13.73
C LYS A 337 -4.06 23.52 13.69
N GLY A 338 -4.97 23.54 14.66
CA GLY A 338 -6.23 22.79 14.63
C GLY A 338 -6.11 21.27 14.66
N SER A 339 -7.21 20.59 14.38
CA SER A 339 -7.37 19.13 14.37
C SER A 339 -7.46 18.57 12.95
N VAL A 340 -7.31 17.24 12.81
CA VAL A 340 -7.41 16.55 11.52
C VAL A 340 -8.85 16.61 11.00
N ALA A 341 -9.04 17.19 9.82
CA ALA A 341 -10.32 17.21 9.14
C ALA A 341 -10.59 15.85 8.45
N LYS A 342 -11.87 15.52 8.25
CA LYS A 342 -12.23 14.39 7.39
C LYS A 342 -12.17 14.83 5.92
N PRO A 343 -11.57 14.05 5.00
CA PRO A 343 -11.46 14.42 3.59
C PRO A 343 -12.79 14.17 2.83
N ILE A 344 -13.87 14.81 3.27
CA ILE A 344 -15.20 14.73 2.62
C ILE A 344 -15.28 15.84 1.59
N ASN A 345 -15.34 15.48 0.30
CA ASN A 345 -15.34 16.43 -0.83
C ASN A 345 -14.39 17.60 -0.59
N PRO A 346 -13.11 17.35 -0.32
CA PRO A 346 -12.19 18.41 0.08
C PRO A 346 -12.04 19.46 -1.04
N PRO A 347 -11.88 20.75 -0.68
CA PRO A 347 -11.72 21.81 -1.67
C PRO A 347 -10.47 21.57 -2.54
N PRO A 348 -10.45 22.05 -3.80
CA PRO A 348 -9.34 21.86 -4.73
C PRO A 348 -8.16 22.78 -4.38
N ARG A 349 -7.58 22.62 -3.19
CA ARG A 349 -6.42 23.35 -2.69
C ARG A 349 -5.50 22.40 -1.92
N CYS A 350 -4.36 22.90 -1.45
CA CYS A 350 -3.46 22.13 -0.60
C CYS A 350 -4.23 21.48 0.58
N ARG A 351 -4.12 20.16 0.75
CA ARG A 351 -4.81 19.40 1.81
C ARG A 351 -4.40 19.84 3.22
N PHE A 352 -3.16 20.30 3.37
CA PHE A 352 -2.62 20.75 4.65
C PHE A 352 -2.86 22.23 4.93
N TYR A 353 -3.48 22.98 4.01
CA TYR A 353 -3.67 24.45 4.08
C TYR A 353 -4.16 24.93 5.44
N ASP A 354 -5.22 24.33 5.98
CA ASP A 354 -5.86 24.79 7.23
C ASP A 354 -4.99 24.57 8.48
N ARG A 355 -4.00 23.68 8.42
CA ARG A 355 -3.07 23.37 9.52
C ARG A 355 -1.67 23.91 9.29
N CYS A 356 -1.38 24.43 8.09
CA CYS A 356 -0.04 24.78 7.66
C CYS A 356 0.42 26.12 8.27
N PRO A 357 1.56 26.17 8.98
CA PRO A 357 2.15 27.43 9.46
C PRO A 357 2.65 28.33 8.31
N LEU A 358 3.03 27.73 7.16
CA LEU A 358 3.55 28.42 5.99
C LEU A 358 2.46 28.79 4.96
N ALA A 359 1.17 28.60 5.31
CA ALA A 359 0.08 28.82 4.38
C ALA A 359 0.01 30.27 3.88
N THR A 360 -0.03 30.45 2.56
CA THR A 360 -0.20 31.75 1.90
C THR A 360 -1.56 31.82 1.21
N GLU A 361 -2.00 33.03 0.82
CA GLU A 361 -3.25 33.18 0.04
C GLU A 361 -3.17 32.44 -1.31
N GLU A 362 -1.99 32.33 -1.90
CA GLU A 362 -1.77 31.60 -3.15
C GLU A 362 -2.05 30.09 -2.96
N CYS A 363 -1.64 29.49 -1.85
CA CYS A 363 -1.93 28.10 -1.53
C CYS A 363 -3.44 27.77 -1.45
N ALA A 364 -4.29 28.79 -1.21
CA ALA A 364 -5.73 28.63 -1.19
C ALA A 364 -6.37 28.68 -2.58
N LYS A 365 -5.70 29.32 -3.55
CA LYS A 365 -6.24 29.61 -4.88
C LYS A 365 -5.84 28.58 -5.94
N ILE A 366 -4.75 27.86 -5.72
CA ILE A 366 -4.20 26.88 -6.66
C ILE A 366 -4.53 25.45 -6.19
N PRO A 367 -4.65 24.47 -7.11
CA PRO A 367 -4.91 23.07 -6.77
C PRO A 367 -3.85 22.51 -5.82
N HIS A 368 -4.15 21.35 -5.21
CA HIS A 368 -3.17 20.63 -4.40
C HIS A 368 -1.88 20.39 -5.21
N PRO A 369 -0.68 20.70 -4.64
CA PRO A 369 0.57 20.56 -5.37
C PRO A 369 0.86 19.13 -5.74
N GLN A 370 1.48 18.91 -6.89
CA GLN A 370 2.02 17.60 -7.27
C GLN A 370 3.36 17.38 -6.56
N LEU A 371 3.74 16.11 -6.38
CA LEU A 371 5.09 15.77 -5.93
C LEU A 371 6.11 16.28 -6.95
N LYS A 372 7.06 17.10 -6.49
CA LYS A 372 8.19 17.61 -7.27
C LYS A 372 9.48 17.18 -6.61
N GLU A 373 10.44 16.72 -7.41
CA GLU A 373 11.80 16.44 -6.95
C GLU A 373 12.48 17.77 -6.59
N VAL A 374 13.00 17.86 -5.37
CA VAL A 374 13.68 19.04 -4.85
C VAL A 374 15.19 18.76 -4.66
N SER A 375 15.54 17.56 -4.30
CA SER A 375 16.90 17.01 -4.29
C SER A 375 16.86 15.57 -4.78
N SER A 376 18.02 14.97 -5.03
CA SER A 376 18.12 13.61 -5.56
C SER A 376 17.28 12.63 -4.74
N ASP A 377 16.29 12.00 -5.40
CA ASP A 377 15.34 11.04 -4.80
C ASP A 377 14.54 11.57 -3.60
N HIS A 378 14.33 12.91 -3.52
CA HIS A 378 13.52 13.56 -2.47
C HIS A 378 12.44 14.45 -3.10
N PHE A 379 11.21 14.06 -2.91
CA PHE A 379 10.02 14.66 -3.55
C PHE A 379 9.13 15.30 -2.49
N VAL A 380 8.59 16.49 -2.80
CA VAL A 380 7.66 17.20 -1.92
C VAL A 380 6.48 17.80 -2.69
N ALA A 381 5.29 17.71 -2.11
CA ALA A 381 4.06 18.33 -2.60
C ALA A 381 3.74 19.59 -1.78
N CYS A 382 4.51 20.65 -1.95
CA CYS A 382 4.35 21.91 -1.23
C CYS A 382 4.63 23.11 -2.15
N HIS A 383 3.66 24.01 -2.32
CA HIS A 383 3.82 25.19 -3.18
C HIS A 383 4.92 26.13 -2.72
N VAL A 384 5.08 26.30 -1.39
CA VAL A 384 6.10 27.20 -0.82
C VAL A 384 7.49 26.60 -0.96
N VAL A 385 7.66 25.32 -0.64
CA VAL A 385 8.98 24.63 -0.69
C VAL A 385 9.42 24.40 -2.13
N ALA A 386 8.48 24.06 -3.03
CA ALA A 386 8.78 23.85 -4.44
C ALA A 386 8.90 25.17 -5.25
N GLY A 387 8.78 26.33 -4.60
CA GLY A 387 8.95 27.64 -5.22
C GLY A 387 7.76 28.13 -6.07
N ASP A 388 6.60 27.47 -5.99
CA ASP A 388 5.39 27.83 -6.73
C ASP A 388 4.62 29.00 -6.05
N ALA A 389 4.86 29.22 -4.75
CA ALA A 389 4.31 30.34 -3.97
C ALA A 389 5.39 30.97 -3.11
N LYS A 390 5.34 32.31 -2.97
CA LYS A 390 6.31 33.02 -2.13
C LYS A 390 5.98 32.80 -0.64
N PRO A 391 6.96 32.51 0.20
CA PRO A 391 6.77 32.48 1.64
C PRO A 391 6.33 33.87 2.14
N LYS A 392 5.55 33.90 3.23
CA LYS A 392 5.18 35.15 3.91
C LYS A 392 6.37 35.85 4.49
#